data_d191bd28f85864b1d425cc4d052127a6
#
_entry.id   d191bd28f85864b1d425cc4d052127a6
#
_cell.length_a   1.000
_cell.length_b   1.000
_cell.length_c   1.000
_cell.angle_alpha   90.00
_cell.angle_beta   90.00
_cell.angle_gamma   90.00
#
_symmetry.space_group_name_H-M   'P 1'
#
loop_
_entity.id
_entity.type
_entity.pdbx_description
1 polymer ?
#
loop_
_entity_poly.entity_id
_entity_poly.type
_entity_poly.pdbx_seq_one_letter_code
_entity_poly.pdbx_strand_id
1 'polypeptide(L)'
;MFLKMKIIERSKKILIFGGILLGIIAFYTLLFEPLMKYEKMMKEDIALKEGLLNRYKATLEGRAELEVNSRRAKTLLERAKNRIFIAKTQALAAAQMQSIIQSSAGIHNVTIKSINIKKVEKVEGYNTISLQLITYSNMRGLIDFLYDLETAARYINITSVAIKGEIVKEASRLDANLIVEGLADIES
;
A
#
# COMPACT_ATOMS: atom_id res chain seq x y z
N MET A 1 83.10 60.39 -22.49
CA MET A 1 82.18 60.55 -21.36
C MET A 1 80.73 60.60 -21.73
N PHE A 2 80.39 60.47 -23.01
CA PHE A 2 78.99 60.59 -23.54
C PHE A 2 78.25 59.27 -23.75
N LEU A 3 78.90 58.14 -23.77
CA LEU A 3 78.26 56.82 -23.97
C LEU A 3 77.60 56.23 -22.71
N LYS A 4 78.05 56.59 -21.54
CA LYS A 4 77.47 56.10 -20.26
C LYS A 4 76.10 56.69 -19.92
N MET A 5 75.82 57.91 -20.38
CA MET A 5 74.53 58.59 -20.09
C MET A 5 73.39 58.03 -20.94
N LYS A 6 73.62 57.58 -22.12
CA LYS A 6 72.59 57.05 -23.05
C LYS A 6 72.08 55.63 -22.66
N ILE A 7 72.91 54.89 -21.95
CA ILE A 7 72.55 53.54 -21.45
C ILE A 7 71.64 53.65 -20.21
N ILE A 8 71.88 54.65 -19.36
CA ILE A 8 71.13 54.90 -18.13
C ILE A 8 69.68 55.33 -18.45
N GLU A 9 69.47 56.10 -19.49
CA GLU A 9 68.12 56.52 -19.91
C GLU A 9 67.27 55.41 -20.54
N ARG A 10 67.91 54.49 -21.26
CA ARG A 10 67.22 53.30 -21.83
C ARG A 10 66.83 52.32 -20.73
N SER A 11 67.70 52.11 -19.77
CA SER A 11 67.42 51.24 -18.63
C SER A 11 66.32 51.80 -17.73
N LYS A 12 66.23 53.11 -17.52
CA LYS A 12 65.11 53.73 -16.80
C LYS A 12 63.77 53.55 -17.48
N LYS A 13 63.71 53.69 -18.81
CA LYS A 13 62.50 53.44 -19.59
C LYS A 13 62.04 51.98 -19.53
N ILE A 14 62.97 51.05 -19.59
CA ILE A 14 62.66 49.60 -19.48
C ILE A 14 62.17 49.27 -18.08
N LEU A 15 62.73 49.89 -17.04
CA LEU A 15 62.30 49.69 -15.64
C LEU A 15 60.93 50.27 -15.37
N ILE A 16 60.58 51.42 -15.96
CA ILE A 16 59.27 52.04 -15.91
C ILE A 16 58.22 51.18 -16.66
N PHE A 17 58.54 50.72 -17.86
CA PHE A 17 57.68 49.82 -18.62
C PHE A 17 57.44 48.49 -17.92
N GLY A 18 58.47 47.89 -17.31
CA GLY A 18 58.39 46.69 -16.50
C GLY A 18 57.52 46.89 -15.24
N GLY A 19 57.67 48.03 -14.57
CA GLY A 19 56.84 48.41 -13.42
C GLY A 19 55.37 48.58 -13.78
N ILE A 20 55.10 49.26 -14.90
CA ILE A 20 53.71 49.41 -15.40
C ILE A 20 53.09 48.04 -15.74
N LEU A 21 53.84 47.16 -16.42
CA LEU A 21 53.35 45.85 -16.78
C LEU A 21 53.03 44.99 -15.52
N LEU A 22 53.93 44.99 -14.54
CA LEU A 22 53.71 44.33 -13.25
C LEU A 22 52.52 44.93 -12.50
N GLY A 23 52.36 46.28 -12.54
CA GLY A 23 51.19 46.93 -11.94
C GLY A 23 49.88 46.53 -12.57
N ILE A 24 49.83 46.39 -13.89
CA ILE A 24 48.64 45.91 -14.63
C ILE A 24 48.29 44.45 -14.25
N ILE A 25 49.29 43.61 -14.18
CA ILE A 25 49.10 42.17 -13.80
C ILE A 25 48.60 42.10 -12.35
N ALA A 26 49.21 42.84 -11.42
CA ALA A 26 48.80 42.88 -10.04
C ALA A 26 47.37 43.43 -9.86
N PHE A 27 47.03 44.50 -10.60
CA PHE A 27 45.68 45.05 -10.61
C PHE A 27 44.64 44.08 -11.18
N TYR A 28 44.98 43.36 -12.24
CA TYR A 28 44.11 42.35 -12.81
C TYR A 28 43.87 41.18 -11.86
N THR A 29 44.90 40.63 -11.21
CA THR A 29 44.78 39.52 -10.28
C THR A 29 44.07 39.90 -8.97
N LEU A 30 44.29 41.15 -8.47
CA LEU A 30 43.70 41.59 -7.21
C LEU A 30 42.21 41.98 -7.34
N LEU A 31 41.78 42.53 -8.49
CA LEU A 31 40.40 42.97 -8.67
C LEU A 31 39.52 41.95 -9.40
N PHE A 32 40.06 41.29 -10.43
CA PHE A 32 39.23 40.41 -11.26
C PHE A 32 39.02 39.00 -10.65
N GLU A 33 40.02 38.47 -9.97
CA GLU A 33 39.92 37.16 -9.36
C GLU A 33 38.85 37.07 -8.25
N PRO A 34 38.76 38.02 -7.31
CA PRO A 34 37.72 37.95 -6.29
C PRO A 34 36.33 38.13 -6.85
N LEU A 35 36.12 38.97 -7.89
CA LEU A 35 34.80 39.15 -8.50
C LEU A 35 34.26 37.84 -9.14
N MET A 36 35.12 37.10 -9.84
CA MET A 36 34.71 35.79 -10.43
C MET A 36 34.45 34.72 -9.37
N LYS A 37 35.14 34.76 -8.23
CA LYS A 37 34.90 33.85 -7.10
C LYS A 37 33.55 34.11 -6.43
N TYR A 38 33.16 35.37 -6.24
CA TYR A 38 31.87 35.72 -5.67
C TYR A 38 30.69 35.30 -6.58
N GLU A 39 30.82 35.43 -7.91
CA GLU A 39 29.80 34.95 -8.84
C GLU A 39 29.64 33.42 -8.81
N LYS A 40 30.72 32.69 -8.70
CA LYS A 40 30.67 31.22 -8.61
C LYS A 40 30.08 30.76 -7.28
N MET A 41 30.48 31.37 -6.16
CA MET A 41 29.93 31.03 -4.84
C MET A 41 28.42 31.32 -4.77
N MET A 42 27.93 32.42 -5.33
CA MET A 42 26.50 32.71 -5.37
C MET A 42 25.73 31.69 -6.24
N LYS A 43 26.28 31.27 -7.37
CA LYS A 43 25.65 30.25 -8.23
C LYS A 43 25.63 28.89 -7.56
N GLU A 44 26.69 28.51 -6.87
CA GLU A 44 26.76 27.25 -6.10
C GLU A 44 25.77 27.25 -4.91
N ASP A 45 25.66 28.36 -4.18
CA ASP A 45 24.69 28.51 -3.08
C ASP A 45 23.23 28.44 -3.56
N ILE A 46 22.93 29.02 -4.72
CA ILE A 46 21.60 28.93 -5.33
C ILE A 46 21.30 27.50 -5.75
N ALA A 47 22.22 26.82 -6.43
CA ALA A 47 22.06 25.44 -6.86
C ALA A 47 21.89 24.46 -5.68
N LEU A 48 22.63 24.68 -4.58
CA LEU A 48 22.49 23.91 -3.34
C LEU A 48 21.10 24.13 -2.71
N LYS A 49 20.64 25.38 -2.63
CA LYS A 49 19.32 25.70 -2.08
C LYS A 49 18.19 25.15 -2.93
N GLU A 50 18.30 25.23 -4.26
CA GLU A 50 17.34 24.61 -5.18
C GLU A 50 17.33 23.08 -5.06
N GLY A 51 18.50 22.46 -4.94
CA GLY A 51 18.62 21.02 -4.69
C GLY A 51 17.98 20.58 -3.37
N LEU A 52 18.16 21.36 -2.31
CA LEU A 52 17.50 21.13 -1.02
C LEU A 52 15.99 21.30 -1.12
N LEU A 53 15.51 22.36 -1.77
CA LEU A 53 14.08 22.61 -2.00
C LEU A 53 13.42 21.47 -2.75
N ASN A 54 14.06 20.97 -3.80
CA ASN A 54 13.54 19.86 -4.58
C ASN A 54 13.51 18.55 -3.75
N ARG A 55 14.53 18.30 -2.90
CA ARG A 55 14.52 17.16 -1.96
C ARG A 55 13.41 17.30 -0.92
N TYR A 56 13.19 18.49 -0.37
CA TYR A 56 12.09 18.71 0.57
C TYR A 56 10.72 18.52 -0.08
N LYS A 57 10.53 19.04 -1.31
CA LYS A 57 9.29 18.81 -2.07
C LYS A 57 9.04 17.32 -2.32
N ALA A 58 10.03 16.60 -2.82
CA ALA A 58 9.91 15.16 -3.05
C ALA A 58 9.62 14.38 -1.75
N THR A 59 10.23 14.79 -0.62
CA THR A 59 9.95 14.17 0.68
C THR A 59 8.54 14.47 1.16
N LEU A 60 8.02 15.67 0.94
CA LEU A 60 6.66 16.06 1.30
C LEU A 60 5.62 15.34 0.44
N GLU A 61 5.86 15.23 -0.86
CA GLU A 61 5.02 14.45 -1.78
C GLU A 61 4.99 12.98 -1.40
N GLY A 62 6.14 12.38 -1.09
CA GLY A 62 6.22 11.00 -0.60
C GLY A 62 5.50 10.78 0.73
N ARG A 63 5.52 11.77 1.64
CA ARG A 63 4.74 11.69 2.90
C ARG A 63 3.23 11.72 2.64
N ALA A 64 2.76 12.58 1.76
CA ALA A 64 1.34 12.67 1.41
C ALA A 64 0.84 11.34 0.81
N GLU A 65 1.62 10.72 -0.06
CA GLU A 65 1.30 9.41 -0.63
C GLU A 65 1.27 8.30 0.44
N LEU A 66 2.26 8.27 1.33
CA LEU A 66 2.31 7.34 2.46
C LEU A 66 1.11 7.49 3.39
N GLU A 67 0.69 8.73 3.69
CA GLU A 67 -0.52 8.98 4.50
C GLU A 67 -1.78 8.46 3.82
N VAL A 68 -1.94 8.70 2.52
CA VAL A 68 -3.08 8.20 1.75
C VAL A 68 -3.10 6.68 1.75
N ASN A 69 -1.94 6.04 1.50
CA ASN A 69 -1.82 4.59 1.49
C ASN A 69 -2.07 4.00 2.89
N SER A 70 -1.57 4.64 3.95
CA SER A 70 -1.84 4.24 5.34
C SER A 70 -3.33 4.34 5.69
N ARG A 71 -4.00 5.42 5.31
CA ARG A 71 -5.45 5.58 5.51
C ARG A 71 -6.24 4.53 4.73
N ARG A 72 -5.87 4.26 3.47
CA ARG A 72 -6.49 3.19 2.67
C ARG A 72 -6.31 1.83 3.32
N ALA A 73 -5.09 1.50 3.74
CA ALA A 73 -4.81 0.23 4.43
C ALA A 73 -5.62 0.08 5.73
N LYS A 74 -5.71 1.14 6.54
CA LYS A 74 -6.56 1.15 7.75
C LYS A 74 -8.03 0.93 7.41
N THR A 75 -8.55 1.62 6.41
CA THR A 75 -9.96 1.44 5.99
C THR A 75 -10.24 0.03 5.47
N LEU A 76 -9.31 -0.56 4.72
CA LEU A 76 -9.44 -1.96 4.27
C LEU A 76 -9.39 -2.94 5.44
N LEU A 77 -8.50 -2.71 6.40
CA LEU A 77 -8.41 -3.52 7.61
C LEU A 77 -9.70 -3.46 8.44
N GLU A 78 -10.24 -2.26 8.65
CA GLU A 78 -11.52 -2.10 9.36
C GLU A 78 -12.68 -2.79 8.62
N ARG A 79 -12.74 -2.66 7.29
CA ARG A 79 -13.74 -3.37 6.50
C ARG A 79 -13.59 -4.90 6.60
N ALA A 80 -12.35 -5.40 6.57
CA ALA A 80 -12.08 -6.82 6.73
C ALA A 80 -12.48 -7.31 8.14
N LYS A 81 -12.12 -6.57 9.19
CA LYS A 81 -12.52 -6.87 10.57
C LYS A 81 -14.04 -6.90 10.75
N ASN A 82 -14.76 -5.97 10.14
CA ASN A 82 -16.22 -5.93 10.20
C ASN A 82 -16.88 -7.13 9.52
N ARG A 83 -16.19 -7.86 8.67
CA ARG A 83 -16.68 -9.10 8.06
C ARG A 83 -16.40 -10.35 8.88
N ILE A 84 -15.55 -10.28 9.91
CA ILE A 84 -15.23 -11.40 10.79
C ILE A 84 -16.33 -11.55 11.86
N PHE A 85 -16.62 -12.76 12.26
CA PHE A 85 -17.53 -13.03 13.37
C PHE A 85 -16.85 -12.65 14.68
N ILE A 86 -17.45 -11.76 15.45
CA ILE A 86 -16.96 -11.38 16.79
C ILE A 86 -17.84 -12.07 17.82
N ALA A 87 -17.24 -12.89 18.68
CA ALA A 87 -17.98 -13.63 19.67
C ALA A 87 -17.11 -13.98 20.88
N LYS A 88 -17.72 -14.13 22.05
CA LYS A 88 -17.02 -14.53 23.28
C LYS A 88 -16.64 -16.00 23.29
N THR A 89 -17.29 -16.84 22.50
CA THR A 89 -17.02 -18.28 22.42
C THR A 89 -17.15 -18.79 20.99
N GLN A 90 -16.46 -19.89 20.70
CA GLN A 90 -16.57 -20.57 19.40
C GLN A 90 -18.02 -21.02 19.12
N ALA A 91 -18.72 -21.50 20.14
CA ALA A 91 -20.12 -21.93 20.02
C ALA A 91 -21.03 -20.74 19.60
N LEU A 92 -20.81 -19.56 20.16
CA LEU A 92 -21.59 -18.37 19.81
C LEU A 92 -21.30 -17.92 18.37
N ALA A 93 -20.04 -17.94 17.95
CA ALA A 93 -19.67 -17.62 16.57
C ALA A 93 -20.29 -18.63 15.57
N ALA A 94 -20.25 -19.92 15.90
CA ALA A 94 -20.91 -20.96 15.09
C ALA A 94 -22.42 -20.76 15.01
N ALA A 95 -23.07 -20.37 16.12
CA ALA A 95 -24.49 -20.08 16.15
C ALA A 95 -24.86 -18.85 15.30
N GLN A 96 -24.04 -17.79 15.32
CA GLN A 96 -24.24 -16.64 14.43
C GLN A 96 -24.12 -17.04 12.95
N MET A 97 -23.12 -17.86 12.60
CA MET A 97 -22.94 -18.34 11.24
C MET A 97 -24.12 -19.25 10.82
N GLN A 98 -24.59 -20.15 11.69
CA GLN A 98 -25.77 -20.97 11.44
C GLN A 98 -27.01 -20.13 11.19
N SER A 99 -27.21 -19.07 11.95
CA SER A 99 -28.36 -18.16 11.78
C SER A 99 -28.38 -17.51 10.39
N ILE A 100 -27.23 -17.06 9.89
CA ILE A 100 -27.09 -16.46 8.55
C ILE A 100 -27.43 -17.53 7.48
N ILE A 101 -26.87 -18.73 7.63
CA ILE A 101 -27.08 -19.85 6.71
C ILE A 101 -28.56 -20.24 6.67
N GLN A 102 -29.22 -20.34 7.82
CA GLN A 102 -30.65 -20.70 7.91
C GLN A 102 -31.54 -19.61 7.30
N SER A 103 -31.22 -18.34 7.54
CA SER A 103 -31.96 -17.21 6.93
C SER A 103 -31.86 -17.23 5.42
N SER A 104 -30.64 -17.38 4.88
CA SER A 104 -30.41 -17.47 3.44
C SER A 104 -31.11 -18.69 2.80
N ALA A 105 -31.02 -19.85 3.45
CA ALA A 105 -31.70 -21.06 2.99
C ALA A 105 -33.21 -20.88 2.89
N GLY A 106 -33.82 -20.20 3.90
CA GLY A 106 -35.27 -19.88 3.88
C GLY A 106 -35.66 -18.98 2.71
N ILE A 107 -34.86 -17.98 2.37
CA ILE A 107 -35.11 -17.06 1.24
C ILE A 107 -35.10 -17.80 -0.10
N HIS A 108 -34.16 -18.74 -0.28
CA HIS A 108 -33.93 -19.42 -1.54
C HIS A 108 -34.61 -20.81 -1.65
N ASN A 109 -35.53 -21.12 -0.74
CA ASN A 109 -36.25 -22.40 -0.68
C ASN A 109 -35.30 -23.63 -0.63
N VAL A 110 -34.19 -23.48 0.09
CA VAL A 110 -33.26 -24.57 0.40
C VAL A 110 -33.61 -25.15 1.74
N THR A 111 -33.91 -26.45 1.78
CA THR A 111 -34.20 -27.17 3.03
C THR A 111 -32.91 -27.72 3.61
N ILE A 112 -32.57 -27.29 4.81
CA ILE A 112 -31.40 -27.81 5.54
C ILE A 112 -31.81 -29.04 6.32
N LYS A 113 -31.18 -30.19 6.04
CA LYS A 113 -31.39 -31.46 6.74
C LYS A 113 -30.57 -31.54 8.02
N SER A 114 -29.33 -31.12 7.94
CA SER A 114 -28.45 -31.13 9.12
C SER A 114 -27.35 -30.08 8.97
N ILE A 115 -26.93 -29.53 10.11
CA ILE A 115 -25.76 -28.65 10.24
C ILE A 115 -24.87 -29.29 11.32
N ASN A 116 -23.66 -29.63 10.95
CA ASN A 116 -22.69 -30.22 11.88
C ASN A 116 -21.46 -29.32 11.95
N ILE A 117 -21.07 -28.98 13.18
CA ILE A 117 -19.79 -28.25 13.40
C ILE A 117 -18.68 -29.26 13.19
N LYS A 118 -17.81 -28.99 12.22
CA LYS A 118 -16.57 -29.71 12.02
C LYS A 118 -15.49 -29.21 12.99
N LYS A 119 -14.26 -29.39 12.63
CA LYS A 119 -13.12 -28.94 13.43
C LYS A 119 -13.00 -27.40 13.40
N VAL A 120 -12.68 -26.83 14.55
CA VAL A 120 -12.27 -25.44 14.65
C VAL A 120 -10.74 -25.42 14.66
N GLU A 121 -10.16 -24.67 13.71
CA GLU A 121 -8.72 -24.52 13.59
C GLU A 121 -8.35 -23.06 13.88
N LYS A 122 -7.18 -22.85 14.49
CA LYS A 122 -6.66 -21.51 14.72
C LYS A 122 -5.64 -21.18 13.63
N VAL A 123 -5.91 -20.14 12.83
CA VAL A 123 -5.05 -19.68 11.74
C VAL A 123 -4.72 -18.21 11.98
N GLU A 124 -3.44 -17.89 12.11
CA GLU A 124 -2.93 -16.51 12.27
C GLU A 124 -3.63 -15.67 13.35
N GLY A 125 -4.03 -16.30 14.45
CA GLY A 125 -4.69 -15.62 15.56
C GLY A 125 -6.22 -15.62 15.50
N TYR A 126 -6.83 -15.99 14.38
CA TYR A 126 -8.28 -16.12 14.21
C TYR A 126 -8.70 -17.59 14.31
N ASN A 127 -9.95 -17.81 14.70
CA ASN A 127 -10.52 -19.15 14.74
C ASN A 127 -11.32 -19.37 13.46
N THR A 128 -10.99 -20.41 12.70
CA THR A 128 -11.77 -20.85 11.56
C THR A 128 -12.85 -21.80 12.02
N ILE A 129 -14.12 -21.45 11.81
CA ILE A 129 -15.27 -22.28 12.13
C ILE A 129 -15.72 -22.98 10.84
N SER A 130 -15.66 -24.28 10.81
CA SER A 130 -16.09 -25.08 9.67
C SER A 130 -17.42 -25.78 9.99
N LEU A 131 -18.44 -25.55 9.15
CA LEU A 131 -19.75 -26.19 9.24
C LEU A 131 -19.98 -27.07 8.02
N GLN A 132 -20.46 -28.28 8.26
CA GLN A 132 -20.95 -29.16 7.22
C GLN A 132 -22.48 -29.11 7.16
N LEU A 133 -23.01 -28.81 5.97
CA LEU A 133 -24.41 -28.69 5.70
C LEU A 133 -24.86 -29.82 4.76
N ILE A 134 -25.97 -30.44 5.08
CA ILE A 134 -26.68 -31.32 4.16
C ILE A 134 -27.97 -30.65 3.79
N THR A 135 -28.18 -30.35 2.51
CA THR A 135 -29.30 -29.57 2.03
C THR A 135 -30.06 -30.26 0.90
N TYR A 136 -31.31 -29.92 0.75
CA TYR A 136 -32.14 -30.27 -0.40
C TYR A 136 -32.66 -29.02 -1.07
N SER A 137 -32.62 -28.98 -2.37
CA SER A 137 -33.14 -27.87 -3.14
C SER A 137 -33.35 -28.22 -4.61
N ASN A 138 -33.88 -27.31 -5.38
CA ASN A 138 -33.71 -27.34 -6.83
C ASN A 138 -32.41 -26.64 -7.22
N MET A 139 -31.97 -26.80 -8.48
CA MET A 139 -30.71 -26.22 -8.95
C MET A 139 -30.65 -24.70 -8.79
N ARG A 140 -31.74 -24.00 -9.12
CA ARG A 140 -31.78 -22.53 -9.03
C ARG A 140 -31.66 -22.05 -7.58
N GLY A 141 -32.45 -22.63 -6.68
CA GLY A 141 -32.39 -22.29 -5.25
C GLY A 141 -31.01 -22.56 -4.65
N LEU A 142 -30.34 -23.66 -5.07
CA LEU A 142 -28.99 -23.95 -4.61
C LEU A 142 -28.00 -22.89 -5.09
N ILE A 143 -28.03 -22.50 -6.35
CA ILE A 143 -27.13 -21.47 -6.91
C ILE A 143 -27.36 -20.13 -6.22
N ASP A 144 -28.61 -19.70 -6.09
CA ASP A 144 -28.96 -18.43 -5.46
C ASP A 144 -28.54 -18.44 -3.96
N PHE A 145 -28.69 -19.56 -3.28
CA PHE A 145 -28.24 -19.76 -1.91
C PHE A 145 -26.72 -19.67 -1.76
N LEU A 146 -25.96 -20.35 -2.64
CA LEU A 146 -24.49 -20.29 -2.61
C LEU A 146 -24.00 -18.87 -2.87
N TYR A 147 -24.58 -18.16 -3.84
CA TYR A 147 -24.26 -16.78 -4.16
C TYR A 147 -24.54 -15.85 -2.97
N ASP A 148 -25.67 -16.02 -2.29
CA ASP A 148 -26.06 -15.22 -1.12
C ASP A 148 -25.09 -15.44 0.05
N LEU A 149 -24.63 -16.68 0.28
CA LEU A 149 -23.64 -16.98 1.30
C LEU A 149 -22.27 -16.34 1.02
N GLU A 150 -21.80 -16.37 -0.24
CA GLU A 150 -20.50 -15.78 -0.61
C GLU A 150 -20.52 -14.26 -0.57
N THR A 151 -21.68 -13.64 -0.85
CA THR A 151 -21.87 -12.19 -0.84
C THR A 151 -22.37 -11.66 0.50
N ALA A 152 -22.54 -12.51 1.50
CA ALA A 152 -23.01 -12.15 2.83
C ALA A 152 -22.15 -11.06 3.48
N ALA A 153 -22.75 -10.29 4.39
CA ALA A 153 -22.08 -9.23 5.14
C ALA A 153 -20.92 -9.78 6.00
N ARG A 154 -21.01 -11.02 6.47
CA ARG A 154 -19.95 -11.75 7.17
C ARG A 154 -19.19 -12.63 6.21
N TYR A 155 -17.91 -12.86 6.51
CA TYR A 155 -17.06 -13.70 5.69
C TYR A 155 -17.45 -15.16 5.86
N ILE A 156 -18.06 -15.72 4.82
CA ILE A 156 -18.40 -17.14 4.70
C ILE A 156 -17.78 -17.62 3.40
N ASN A 157 -16.92 -18.62 3.48
CA ASN A 157 -16.25 -19.22 2.33
C ASN A 157 -16.77 -20.66 2.14
N ILE A 158 -17.06 -21.03 0.89
CA ILE A 158 -17.51 -22.37 0.55
C ILE A 158 -16.29 -23.18 0.09
N THR A 159 -15.83 -24.09 0.95
CA THR A 159 -14.62 -24.91 0.68
C THR A 159 -14.90 -26.19 -0.08
N SER A 160 -16.12 -26.70 0.02
CA SER A 160 -16.49 -27.94 -0.69
C SER A 160 -17.98 -27.96 -1.03
N VAL A 161 -18.28 -28.40 -2.22
CA VAL A 161 -19.64 -28.63 -2.71
C VAL A 161 -19.71 -29.98 -3.38
N ALA A 162 -20.48 -30.90 -2.81
CA ALA A 162 -20.77 -32.21 -3.40
C ALA A 162 -22.26 -32.35 -3.66
N ILE A 163 -22.67 -32.44 -4.92
CA ILE A 163 -24.06 -32.46 -5.34
C ILE A 163 -24.38 -33.85 -5.86
N LYS A 164 -25.48 -34.42 -5.36
CA LYS A 164 -26.10 -35.65 -5.89
C LYS A 164 -27.47 -35.31 -6.43
N GLY A 165 -27.68 -35.57 -7.69
CA GLY A 165 -28.98 -35.37 -8.33
C GLY A 165 -29.77 -36.69 -8.30
N GLU A 166 -31.01 -36.63 -7.86
CA GLU A 166 -31.98 -37.71 -7.99
C GLU A 166 -33.16 -37.22 -8.81
N ILE A 167 -33.43 -37.86 -9.94
CA ILE A 167 -34.58 -37.56 -10.77
C ILE A 167 -35.78 -38.34 -10.21
N VAL A 168 -36.58 -37.71 -9.38
CA VAL A 168 -37.81 -38.30 -8.86
C VAL A 168 -38.99 -37.64 -9.57
N LYS A 169 -39.61 -38.35 -10.52
CA LYS A 169 -40.89 -38.00 -11.16
C LYS A 169 -41.12 -36.50 -11.34
N GLU A 170 -40.59 -35.91 -12.42
CA GLU A 170 -40.76 -34.53 -12.88
C GLU A 170 -40.20 -33.37 -12.03
N ALA A 171 -39.70 -33.63 -10.82
CA ALA A 171 -38.99 -32.63 -10.03
C ALA A 171 -37.53 -33.03 -9.83
N SER A 172 -36.58 -32.32 -10.40
CA SER A 172 -35.15 -32.50 -10.12
C SER A 172 -34.87 -32.05 -8.71
N ARG A 173 -34.74 -32.99 -7.79
CA ARG A 173 -34.29 -32.75 -6.41
C ARG A 173 -32.82 -32.96 -6.34
N LEU A 174 -32.11 -32.01 -5.75
CA LEU A 174 -30.69 -32.07 -5.54
C LEU A 174 -30.40 -32.17 -4.04
N ASP A 175 -29.60 -33.17 -3.71
CA ASP A 175 -28.98 -33.30 -2.40
C ASP A 175 -27.60 -32.68 -2.49
N ALA A 176 -27.32 -31.66 -1.68
CA ALA A 176 -26.02 -31.04 -1.66
C ALA A 176 -25.39 -31.16 -0.26
N ASN A 177 -24.14 -31.62 -0.27
CA ASN A 177 -23.30 -31.61 0.93
C ASN A 177 -22.26 -30.51 0.76
N LEU A 178 -22.34 -29.50 1.63
CA LEU A 178 -21.53 -28.31 1.56
C LEU A 178 -20.64 -28.24 2.80
N ILE A 179 -19.41 -27.77 2.61
CA ILE A 179 -18.54 -27.37 3.72
C ILE A 179 -18.32 -25.86 3.59
N VAL A 180 -18.71 -25.14 4.62
CA VAL A 180 -18.59 -23.68 4.68
C VAL A 180 -17.73 -23.28 5.86
N GLU A 181 -16.90 -22.28 5.66
CA GLU A 181 -15.96 -21.80 6.67
C GLU A 181 -16.15 -20.32 6.92
N GLY A 182 -16.06 -19.91 8.17
CA GLY A 182 -16.09 -18.53 8.61
C GLY A 182 -14.93 -18.23 9.53
N LEU A 183 -14.45 -16.97 9.50
CA LEU A 183 -13.42 -16.50 10.41
C LEU A 183 -14.07 -15.84 11.63
N ALA A 184 -13.62 -16.22 12.82
CA ALA A 184 -14.09 -15.65 14.08
C ALA A 184 -12.93 -15.09 14.91
N ASP A 185 -13.13 -13.91 15.45
CA ASP A 185 -12.32 -13.32 16.52
C ASP A 185 -13.02 -13.65 17.85
N ILE A 186 -12.34 -14.40 18.70
CA ILE A 186 -12.85 -14.82 19.99
C ILE A 186 -12.14 -13.98 21.05
N GLU A 187 -12.86 -13.02 21.61
CA GLU A 187 -12.37 -12.20 22.71
C GLU A 187 -12.11 -13.11 23.93
N SER A 188 -10.83 -13.25 24.27
CA SER A 188 -10.37 -13.98 25.46
C SER A 188 -10.37 -13.12 26.72
#